data_4795eb6bd12630e8615a417e174634e1
#
_entry.id   4795eb6bd12630e8615a417e174634e1
#
_cell.length_a   1.000
_cell.length_b   1.000
_cell.length_c   1.000
_cell.angle_alpha   90.00
_cell.angle_beta   90.00
_cell.angle_gamma   90.00
#
_symmetry.space_group_name_H-M   'P 1'
#
loop_
_entity.id
_entity.type
_entity.pdbx_description
1 polymer ?
#
loop_
_entity_poly.entity_id
_entity_poly.type
_entity_poly.pdbx_seq_one_letter_code
_entity_poly.pdbx_strand_id
1 'polypeptide(L)'
;MKLLVKNIRTLAGIEHAPKLRLQGKEMGIVNTIDDAWLLVEDGRFAAFGAVADGMPALDDTVEVVDAEGGMVLPSWCDSHTHIVFAGSREREFVDKINGLSYEEIARRGGGILNSADLLHRTSEDELFRQAMQRLDEVIRKGTGCIEIKSGYGLSLEDELKMLRVIKRMKEASPAKIMSTFLGAHAVARGMTQEQYVQLIIDEMIPEVGRQRLADFVDVFCDRGFFTPEETGRILEAAAAWGMRPKIHADELASSGGVVVGVKHGALSVDHLESMTEETIEILRGSETMPTALPGTSFFLNMPNAKARQIIDAGLGVAVASDYNPGSTPSGDMKFVMSLACIKLRLLPNEAFNAATINGAYAMGQSKDYGSIAKGKVANFYITKPIPSLDFIPYAYTTPIVNKVVLGGKLQNL
;
A
#
# COMPACT_ATOMS: atom_id res chain seq x y z
N MET A 1 22.97 -17.90 -0.92
CA MET A 1 22.30 -18.40 0.33
C MET A 1 21.07 -19.19 -0.10
N LYS A 2 20.94 -20.42 0.41
CA LYS A 2 19.77 -21.28 0.13
C LYS A 2 18.93 -21.43 1.38
N LEU A 3 17.60 -21.39 1.25
CA LEU A 3 16.66 -21.61 2.34
C LEU A 3 15.56 -22.55 1.83
N LEU A 4 15.30 -23.61 2.58
CA LEU A 4 14.20 -24.54 2.34
C LEU A 4 13.14 -24.37 3.44
N VAL A 5 11.89 -24.13 3.04
CA VAL A 5 10.73 -24.21 3.94
C VAL A 5 10.07 -25.58 3.76
N LYS A 6 9.90 -26.30 4.86
CA LYS A 6 9.25 -27.62 4.91
C LYS A 6 8.06 -27.62 5.86
N ASN A 7 7.32 -28.74 5.88
CA ASN A 7 6.12 -28.90 6.70
C ASN A 7 5.07 -27.81 6.44
N ILE A 8 4.97 -27.39 5.18
CA ILE A 8 3.98 -26.43 4.73
C ILE A 8 2.66 -27.17 4.49
N ARG A 9 1.63 -26.87 5.30
CA ARG A 9 0.31 -27.44 5.08
C ARG A 9 -0.28 -27.04 3.74
N THR A 10 -0.22 -25.75 3.42
CA THR A 10 -0.70 -25.20 2.15
C THR A 10 0.19 -24.02 1.72
N LEU A 11 0.76 -24.13 0.55
CA LEU A 11 1.45 -23.04 -0.14
C LEU A 11 0.45 -22.36 -1.05
N ALA A 12 0.14 -21.08 -0.84
CA ALA A 12 -0.89 -20.36 -1.57
C ALA A 12 -0.38 -19.10 -2.26
N GLY A 13 -1.11 -18.62 -3.28
CA GLY A 13 -0.70 -17.46 -4.08
C GLY A 13 0.45 -17.80 -5.02
N ILE A 14 0.51 -19.05 -5.50
CA ILE A 14 1.53 -19.53 -6.46
C ILE A 14 1.14 -19.21 -7.90
N GLU A 15 2.13 -18.93 -8.74
CA GLU A 15 1.96 -18.73 -10.17
C GLU A 15 3.04 -19.48 -10.95
N HIS A 16 2.64 -20.37 -11.86
CA HIS A 16 3.53 -21.03 -12.83
C HIS A 16 3.81 -20.14 -14.05
N ALA A 17 2.83 -19.32 -14.44
CA ALA A 17 2.93 -18.31 -15.50
C ALA A 17 2.51 -16.95 -14.88
N PRO A 18 3.46 -16.18 -14.32
CA PRO A 18 3.14 -14.99 -13.55
C PRO A 18 2.48 -13.92 -14.41
N LYS A 19 1.39 -13.36 -13.90
CA LYS A 19 0.68 -12.21 -14.44
C LYS A 19 1.13 -10.93 -13.75
N LEU A 20 0.92 -9.79 -14.40
CA LEU A 20 1.21 -8.49 -13.77
C LEU A 20 0.10 -8.08 -12.81
N ARG A 21 -1.17 -8.38 -13.16
CA ARG A 21 -2.38 -8.10 -12.36
C ARG A 21 -3.45 -9.13 -12.65
N LEU A 22 -4.44 -9.21 -11.78
CA LEU A 22 -5.63 -10.03 -11.94
C LEU A 22 -6.87 -9.14 -12.10
N GLN A 23 -7.83 -9.57 -12.94
CA GLN A 23 -9.01 -8.78 -13.28
C GLN A 23 -10.27 -9.66 -13.34
N GLY A 24 -11.42 -9.06 -13.00
CA GLY A 24 -12.71 -9.73 -13.07
C GLY A 24 -12.70 -11.08 -12.34
N LYS A 25 -13.11 -12.14 -13.00
CA LYS A 25 -13.19 -13.50 -12.42
C LYS A 25 -11.85 -14.07 -11.97
N GLU A 26 -10.73 -13.62 -12.54
CA GLU A 26 -9.41 -14.08 -12.14
C GLU A 26 -9.07 -13.66 -10.70
N MET A 27 -9.66 -12.55 -10.21
CA MET A 27 -9.51 -12.11 -8.83
C MET A 27 -9.90 -13.19 -7.81
N GLY A 28 -10.86 -14.06 -8.14
CA GLY A 28 -11.32 -15.16 -7.28
C GLY A 28 -10.43 -16.41 -7.30
N ILE A 29 -9.36 -16.42 -8.09
CA ILE A 29 -8.50 -17.60 -8.25
C ILE A 29 -7.22 -17.43 -7.42
N VAL A 30 -7.00 -18.31 -6.46
CA VAL A 30 -5.75 -18.45 -5.72
C VAL A 30 -5.26 -19.88 -5.87
N ASN A 31 -4.17 -20.07 -6.60
CA ASN A 31 -3.59 -21.40 -6.77
C ASN A 31 -2.87 -21.83 -5.48
N THR A 32 -2.98 -23.12 -5.13
CA THR A 32 -2.42 -23.71 -3.92
C THR A 32 -1.75 -25.05 -4.19
N ILE A 33 -0.81 -25.43 -3.34
CA ILE A 33 -0.26 -26.78 -3.22
C ILE A 33 -0.35 -27.19 -1.75
N ASP A 34 -0.99 -28.32 -1.45
CA ASP A 34 -1.04 -28.89 -0.12
C ASP A 34 0.18 -29.79 0.12
N ASP A 35 0.56 -29.98 1.40
CA ASP A 35 1.76 -30.73 1.82
C ASP A 35 2.98 -30.34 0.99
N ALA A 36 3.29 -29.05 1.03
CA ALA A 36 4.25 -28.43 0.14
C ALA A 36 5.64 -28.23 0.74
N TRP A 37 6.59 -27.95 -0.15
CA TRP A 37 7.89 -27.39 0.16
C TRP A 37 8.16 -26.17 -0.71
N LEU A 38 9.06 -25.28 -0.25
CA LEU A 38 9.45 -24.08 -0.96
C LEU A 38 10.95 -23.88 -0.82
N LEU A 39 11.66 -23.75 -1.98
CA LEU A 39 13.09 -23.47 -2.04
C LEU A 39 13.35 -22.05 -2.49
N VAL A 40 14.20 -21.36 -1.74
CA VAL A 40 14.69 -20.02 -2.04
C VAL A 40 16.18 -20.09 -2.29
N GLU A 41 16.64 -19.46 -3.37
CA GLU A 41 18.08 -19.29 -3.70
C GLU A 41 18.35 -17.81 -3.99
N ASP A 42 19.40 -17.28 -3.40
CA ASP A 42 19.86 -15.89 -3.57
C ASP A 42 18.72 -14.85 -3.45
N GLY A 43 17.86 -15.07 -2.45
CA GLY A 43 16.75 -14.18 -2.14
C GLY A 43 15.55 -14.26 -3.07
N ARG A 44 15.52 -15.25 -4.00
CA ARG A 44 14.42 -15.44 -4.94
C ARG A 44 13.81 -16.84 -4.83
N PHE A 45 12.54 -16.97 -5.16
CA PHE A 45 11.88 -18.26 -5.27
C PHE A 45 12.55 -19.08 -6.38
N ALA A 46 13.17 -20.19 -6.03
CA ALA A 46 13.87 -21.06 -6.98
C ALA A 46 12.98 -22.21 -7.46
N ALA A 47 12.30 -22.88 -6.52
CA ALA A 47 11.38 -23.97 -6.82
C ALA A 47 10.38 -24.16 -5.66
N PHE A 48 9.27 -24.82 -5.97
CA PHE A 48 8.26 -25.27 -5.00
C PHE A 48 7.49 -26.44 -5.59
N GLY A 49 6.90 -27.26 -4.73
CA GLY A 49 6.12 -28.42 -5.14
C GLY A 49 5.46 -29.13 -3.98
N ALA A 50 4.70 -30.19 -4.30
CA ALA A 50 4.16 -31.08 -3.28
C ALA A 50 5.25 -32.06 -2.80
N VAL A 51 5.21 -32.43 -1.52
CA VAL A 51 6.14 -33.42 -0.96
C VAL A 51 6.00 -34.77 -1.67
N ALA A 52 4.79 -35.13 -2.09
CA ALA A 52 4.51 -36.37 -2.83
C ALA A 52 5.23 -36.48 -4.19
N ASP A 53 5.54 -35.33 -4.82
CA ASP A 53 6.23 -35.27 -6.10
C ASP A 53 7.78 -35.30 -5.91
N GLY A 54 8.24 -35.36 -4.67
CA GLY A 54 9.66 -35.34 -4.29
C GLY A 54 10.13 -33.98 -3.81
N MET A 55 11.15 -34.01 -2.94
CA MET A 55 11.81 -32.80 -2.44
C MET A 55 13.19 -32.68 -3.05
N PRO A 56 13.75 -31.47 -3.19
CA PRO A 56 15.13 -31.29 -3.64
C PRO A 56 16.10 -31.94 -2.66
N ALA A 57 17.19 -32.50 -3.18
CA ALA A 57 18.28 -32.97 -2.34
C ALA A 57 18.91 -31.78 -1.60
N LEU A 58 19.09 -31.92 -0.30
CA LEU A 58 19.70 -30.89 0.54
C LEU A 58 21.18 -31.19 0.72
N ASP A 59 21.97 -30.14 0.69
CA ASP A 59 23.36 -30.15 1.16
C ASP A 59 23.47 -29.35 2.47
N ASP A 60 24.60 -29.46 3.15
CA ASP A 60 24.82 -28.84 4.46
C ASP A 60 24.79 -27.29 4.44
N THR A 61 24.67 -26.68 3.28
CA THR A 61 24.64 -25.21 3.11
C THR A 61 23.21 -24.64 3.10
N VAL A 62 22.19 -25.50 3.10
CA VAL A 62 20.77 -25.10 3.06
C VAL A 62 20.25 -24.81 4.44
N GLU A 63 19.86 -23.58 4.69
CA GLU A 63 19.10 -23.24 5.90
C GLU A 63 17.70 -23.86 5.81
N VAL A 64 17.22 -24.49 6.87
CA VAL A 64 15.91 -25.13 6.90
C VAL A 64 14.98 -24.39 7.86
N VAL A 65 13.85 -23.92 7.35
CA VAL A 65 12.76 -23.33 8.14
C VAL A 65 11.59 -24.30 8.17
N ASP A 66 11.13 -24.63 9.37
CA ASP A 66 9.94 -25.44 9.58
C ASP A 66 8.70 -24.53 9.62
N ALA A 67 7.71 -24.79 8.75
CA ALA A 67 6.44 -24.08 8.75
C ALA A 67 5.46 -24.57 9.82
N GLU A 68 5.80 -25.68 10.55
CA GLU A 68 5.03 -26.20 11.68
C GLU A 68 3.54 -26.46 11.34
N GLY A 69 3.25 -26.84 10.10
CA GLY A 69 1.89 -27.06 9.60
C GLY A 69 1.12 -25.76 9.29
N GLY A 70 1.81 -24.61 9.26
CA GLY A 70 1.25 -23.34 8.82
C GLY A 70 1.09 -23.26 7.31
N MET A 71 0.37 -22.24 6.85
CA MET A 71 0.33 -21.86 5.45
C MET A 71 1.52 -20.94 5.13
N VAL A 72 2.01 -21.01 3.88
CA VAL A 72 3.00 -20.06 3.35
C VAL A 72 2.32 -19.21 2.29
N LEU A 73 2.43 -17.90 2.43
CA LEU A 73 1.71 -16.90 1.66
C LEU A 73 2.68 -15.80 1.21
N PRO A 74 2.54 -15.22 -0.02
CA PRO A 74 3.31 -14.03 -0.38
C PRO A 74 3.03 -12.92 0.63
N SER A 75 4.02 -12.08 0.91
CA SER A 75 3.85 -10.93 1.79
C SER A 75 2.78 -9.97 1.26
N TRP A 76 2.13 -9.26 2.16
CA TRP A 76 1.23 -8.18 1.79
C TRP A 76 1.98 -7.09 1.03
N CYS A 77 1.28 -6.49 0.06
CA CYS A 77 1.72 -5.38 -0.76
C CYS A 77 0.82 -4.18 -0.50
N ASP A 78 1.24 -3.31 0.43
CA ASP A 78 0.47 -2.16 0.87
C ASP A 78 0.81 -0.94 0.01
N SER A 79 -0.05 -0.65 -0.96
CA SER A 79 0.21 0.31 -2.03
C SER A 79 -0.17 1.76 -1.71
N HIS A 80 -0.54 2.06 -0.45
CA HIS A 80 -0.91 3.41 -0.04
C HIS A 80 -0.73 3.59 1.46
N THR A 81 0.33 4.27 1.87
CA THR A 81 0.57 4.64 3.28
C THR A 81 1.23 6.00 3.42
N HIS A 82 1.08 6.60 4.63
CA HIS A 82 1.72 7.84 5.04
C HIS A 82 2.46 7.64 6.37
N ILE A 83 3.15 6.52 6.57
CA ILE A 83 3.74 6.16 7.87
C ILE A 83 4.87 7.09 8.35
N VAL A 84 5.34 8.01 7.49
CA VAL A 84 6.26 9.08 7.89
C VAL A 84 5.44 10.27 8.35
N PHE A 85 5.09 10.29 9.63
CA PHE A 85 4.42 11.40 10.30
C PHE A 85 4.91 11.55 11.74
N ALA A 86 4.78 12.75 12.31
CA ALA A 86 5.14 13.05 13.69
C ALA A 86 3.94 12.92 14.62
N GLY A 87 4.13 12.28 15.78
CA GLY A 87 3.13 12.16 16.84
C GLY A 87 1.92 11.34 16.44
N SER A 88 0.76 11.72 16.96
CA SER A 88 -0.55 11.07 16.71
C SER A 88 -1.67 12.12 16.73
N ARG A 89 -2.86 11.73 16.31
CA ARG A 89 -4.06 12.59 16.24
C ARG A 89 -5.20 12.03 17.10
N GLU A 90 -4.90 11.34 18.18
CA GLU A 90 -5.89 10.71 19.08
C GLU A 90 -6.86 11.72 19.71
N ARG A 91 -6.46 12.98 19.89
CA ARG A 91 -7.34 14.04 20.40
C ARG A 91 -8.44 14.38 19.38
N GLU A 92 -8.09 14.42 18.10
CA GLU A 92 -9.06 14.64 17.02
C GLU A 92 -10.02 13.46 16.88
N PHE A 93 -9.58 12.25 17.18
CA PHE A 93 -10.45 11.08 17.26
C PHE A 93 -11.53 11.27 18.34
N VAL A 94 -11.17 11.77 19.53
CA VAL A 94 -12.13 12.09 20.59
C VAL A 94 -13.09 13.19 20.15
N ASP A 95 -12.59 14.23 19.48
CA ASP A 95 -13.44 15.32 18.95
C ASP A 95 -14.46 14.80 17.93
N LYS A 96 -14.07 13.89 17.04
CA LYS A 96 -14.98 13.22 16.09
C LYS A 96 -16.09 12.42 16.81
N ILE A 97 -15.73 11.64 17.84
CA ILE A 97 -16.70 10.89 18.65
C ILE A 97 -17.70 11.83 19.32
N ASN A 98 -17.26 13.01 19.75
CA ASN A 98 -18.12 14.05 20.32
C ASN A 98 -18.97 14.79 19.27
N GLY A 99 -18.89 14.40 18.00
CA GLY A 99 -19.71 14.92 16.92
C GLY A 99 -19.23 16.22 16.29
N LEU A 100 -17.97 16.61 16.54
CA LEU A 100 -17.38 17.76 15.86
C LEU A 100 -17.20 17.47 14.37
N SER A 101 -17.58 18.42 13.53
CA SER A 101 -17.31 18.35 12.10
C SER A 101 -15.81 18.47 11.78
N TYR A 102 -15.41 18.01 10.60
CA TYR A 102 -14.05 18.17 10.11
C TYR A 102 -13.61 19.65 10.11
N GLU A 103 -14.51 20.56 9.71
CA GLU A 103 -14.25 22.00 9.70
C GLU A 103 -14.02 22.58 11.10
N GLU A 104 -14.77 22.10 12.09
CA GLU A 104 -14.60 22.51 13.50
C GLU A 104 -13.28 22.00 14.06
N ILE A 105 -12.89 20.76 13.73
CA ILE A 105 -11.60 20.17 14.12
C ILE A 105 -10.46 20.96 13.47
N ALA A 106 -10.56 21.26 12.18
CA ALA A 106 -9.56 22.06 11.47
C ALA A 106 -9.42 23.47 12.05
N ARG A 107 -10.56 24.14 12.38
CA ARG A 107 -10.57 25.46 13.02
C ARG A 107 -9.94 25.46 14.42
N ARG A 108 -10.00 24.36 15.16
CA ARG A 108 -9.31 24.14 16.44
C ARG A 108 -7.82 23.83 16.28
N GLY A 109 -7.30 23.85 15.05
CA GLY A 109 -5.90 23.57 14.74
C GLY A 109 -5.61 22.10 14.48
N GLY A 110 -6.61 21.27 14.22
CA GLY A 110 -6.47 19.87 13.81
C GLY A 110 -6.25 19.70 12.30
N GLY A 111 -6.30 18.47 11.82
CA GLY A 111 -6.19 18.12 10.42
C GLY A 111 -4.74 18.00 9.90
N ILE A 112 -4.60 18.01 8.58
CA ILE A 112 -3.31 17.89 7.88
C ILE A 112 -2.37 19.02 8.33
N LEU A 113 -2.88 20.24 8.49
CA LEU A 113 -2.08 21.40 8.90
C LEU A 113 -1.48 21.26 10.29
N ASN A 114 -2.18 20.62 11.23
CA ASN A 114 -1.62 20.31 12.56
C ASN A 114 -0.49 19.26 12.46
N SER A 115 -0.66 18.27 11.65
CA SER A 115 0.39 17.27 11.38
C SER A 115 1.63 17.93 10.76
N ALA A 116 1.43 18.91 9.85
CA ALA A 116 2.52 19.68 9.26
C ALA A 116 3.26 20.53 10.29
N ASP A 117 2.54 21.25 11.16
CA ASP A 117 3.15 22.06 12.23
C ASP A 117 3.98 21.20 13.21
N LEU A 118 3.52 19.98 13.50
CA LEU A 118 4.25 19.06 14.36
C LEU A 118 5.48 18.49 13.65
N LEU A 119 5.33 18.08 12.38
CA LEU A 119 6.43 17.56 11.56
C LEU A 119 7.52 18.61 11.37
N HIS A 120 7.15 19.88 11.14
CA HIS A 120 8.10 20.99 11.01
C HIS A 120 9.05 21.06 12.21
N ARG A 121 8.53 20.90 13.43
CA ARG A 121 9.29 20.97 14.70
C ARG A 121 10.00 19.66 15.05
N THR A 122 9.71 18.55 14.36
CA THR A 122 10.32 17.24 14.62
C THR A 122 11.59 17.10 13.80
N SER A 123 12.68 16.70 14.44
CA SER A 123 13.94 16.45 13.75
C SER A 123 13.82 15.25 12.77
N GLU A 124 14.67 15.23 11.74
CA GLU A 124 14.71 14.14 10.77
C GLU A 124 15.01 12.79 11.43
N ASP A 125 15.90 12.75 12.44
CA ASP A 125 16.23 11.51 13.16
C ASP A 125 15.06 10.98 14.00
N GLU A 126 14.33 11.87 14.68
CA GLU A 126 13.16 11.46 15.45
C GLU A 126 12.01 11.01 14.53
N LEU A 127 11.82 11.68 13.40
CA LEU A 127 10.85 11.27 12.39
C LEU A 127 11.20 9.90 11.82
N PHE A 128 12.48 9.65 11.50
CA PHE A 128 12.98 8.35 11.07
C PHE A 128 12.72 7.26 12.12
N ARG A 129 13.04 7.52 13.39
CA ARG A 129 12.82 6.57 14.49
C ARG A 129 11.34 6.18 14.62
N GLN A 130 10.43 7.16 14.58
CA GLN A 130 8.99 6.91 14.65
C GLN A 130 8.48 6.13 13.42
N ALA A 131 8.94 6.48 12.25
CA ALA A 131 8.56 5.81 11.00
C ALA A 131 9.04 4.36 10.96
N MET A 132 10.28 4.08 11.42
CA MET A 132 10.81 2.72 11.52
C MET A 132 10.01 1.85 12.49
N GLN A 133 9.56 2.40 13.63
CA GLN A 133 8.70 1.64 14.55
C GLN A 133 7.39 1.19 13.90
N ARG A 134 6.76 2.05 13.08
CA ARG A 134 5.54 1.72 12.33
C ARG A 134 5.83 0.72 11.21
N LEU A 135 6.98 0.85 10.55
CA LEU A 135 7.41 -0.11 9.53
C LEU A 135 7.65 -1.50 10.13
N ASP A 136 8.34 -1.58 11.26
CA ASP A 136 8.57 -2.84 11.97
C ASP A 136 7.24 -3.48 12.42
N GLU A 137 6.27 -2.68 12.87
CA GLU A 137 4.94 -3.16 13.22
C GLU A 137 4.25 -3.85 12.02
N VAL A 138 4.24 -3.24 10.84
CA VAL A 138 3.58 -3.81 9.67
C VAL A 138 4.35 -5.00 9.09
N ILE A 139 5.69 -5.01 9.17
CA ILE A 139 6.50 -6.18 8.78
C ILE A 139 6.15 -7.38 9.67
N ARG A 140 6.03 -7.21 10.99
CA ARG A 140 5.60 -8.28 11.91
C ARG A 140 4.23 -8.85 11.55
N LYS A 141 3.38 -8.07 10.89
CA LYS A 141 2.06 -8.48 10.40
C LYS A 141 2.07 -9.04 8.98
N GLY A 142 3.25 -9.22 8.37
CA GLY A 142 3.45 -9.86 7.07
C GLY A 142 3.55 -8.92 5.88
N THR A 143 3.63 -7.59 6.06
CA THR A 143 3.85 -6.65 4.97
C THR A 143 5.31 -6.70 4.52
N GLY A 144 5.56 -6.96 3.24
CA GLY A 144 6.92 -7.06 2.68
C GLY A 144 7.17 -6.12 1.49
N CYS A 145 6.12 -5.46 0.99
CA CYS A 145 6.20 -4.41 -0.02
C CYS A 145 5.26 -3.27 0.38
N ILE A 146 5.75 -2.04 0.42
CA ILE A 146 5.00 -0.90 0.94
C ILE A 146 5.32 0.37 0.16
N GLU A 147 4.31 1.17 -0.14
CA GLU A 147 4.46 2.54 -0.61
C GLU A 147 4.35 3.51 0.56
N ILE A 148 5.27 4.48 0.63
CA ILE A 148 5.29 5.52 1.66
C ILE A 148 5.26 6.88 0.97
N LYS A 149 4.23 7.68 1.29
CA LYS A 149 4.02 9.02 0.75
C LYS A 149 4.56 10.09 1.71
N SER A 150 5.07 11.19 1.15
CA SER A 150 5.22 12.46 1.87
C SER A 150 3.85 13.14 2.07
N GLY A 151 3.77 14.46 2.19
CA GLY A 151 2.51 15.19 2.18
C GLY A 151 2.10 15.82 3.51
N TYR A 152 2.91 15.67 4.54
CA TYR A 152 2.77 16.43 5.79
C TYR A 152 3.85 17.51 5.97
N GLY A 153 4.65 17.77 4.94
CA GLY A 153 5.64 18.84 4.96
C GLY A 153 5.04 20.18 4.65
N LEU A 154 4.27 20.25 3.57
CA LEU A 154 3.63 21.45 3.02
C LEU A 154 4.60 22.62 2.77
N SER A 155 5.88 22.36 2.73
CA SER A 155 6.97 23.28 2.37
C SER A 155 8.06 22.49 1.66
N LEU A 156 8.90 23.18 0.87
CA LEU A 156 10.02 22.52 0.18
C LEU A 156 10.90 21.75 1.17
N GLU A 157 11.33 22.39 2.25
CA GLU A 157 12.27 21.81 3.23
C GLU A 157 11.68 20.59 3.95
N ASP A 158 10.43 20.67 4.39
CA ASP A 158 9.79 19.60 5.16
C ASP A 158 9.33 18.42 4.28
N GLU A 159 8.90 18.67 3.02
CA GLU A 159 8.64 17.61 2.06
C GLU A 159 9.94 16.84 1.73
N LEU A 160 11.04 17.56 1.49
CA LEU A 160 12.35 16.93 1.30
C LEU A 160 12.81 16.16 2.54
N LYS A 161 12.57 16.69 3.76
CA LYS A 161 12.87 15.99 5.03
C LYS A 161 12.12 14.64 5.08
N MET A 162 10.82 14.62 4.77
CA MET A 162 10.05 13.36 4.72
C MET A 162 10.63 12.38 3.71
N LEU A 163 10.92 12.83 2.51
CA LEU A 163 11.46 11.96 1.44
C LEU A 163 12.88 11.46 1.77
N ARG A 164 13.71 12.27 2.44
CA ARG A 164 15.02 11.80 2.96
C ARG A 164 14.85 10.72 4.02
N VAL A 165 13.86 10.86 4.92
CA VAL A 165 13.50 9.81 5.88
C VAL A 165 13.10 8.53 5.15
N ILE A 166 12.23 8.59 4.13
CA ILE A 166 11.85 7.42 3.33
C ILE A 166 13.08 6.78 2.67
N LYS A 167 14.01 7.58 2.13
CA LYS A 167 15.26 7.07 1.55
C LYS A 167 16.08 6.31 2.59
N ARG A 168 16.26 6.85 3.79
CA ARG A 168 16.95 6.18 4.91
C ARG A 168 16.25 4.86 5.29
N MET A 169 14.90 4.84 5.29
CA MET A 169 14.12 3.62 5.54
C MET A 169 14.36 2.56 4.48
N LYS A 170 14.46 2.93 3.18
CA LYS A 170 14.82 2.00 2.09
C LYS A 170 16.19 1.34 2.32
N GLU A 171 17.14 2.06 2.88
CA GLU A 171 18.51 1.58 3.16
C GLU A 171 18.57 0.70 4.42
N ALA A 172 17.73 0.98 5.41
CA ALA A 172 17.73 0.32 6.71
C ALA A 172 16.83 -0.91 6.80
N SER A 173 15.83 -1.06 5.92
CA SER A 173 14.81 -2.10 6.00
C SER A 173 14.99 -3.16 4.91
N PRO A 174 14.71 -4.46 5.20
CA PRO A 174 14.64 -5.52 4.20
C PRO A 174 13.35 -5.48 3.36
N ALA A 175 12.33 -4.72 3.76
CA ALA A 175 11.10 -4.56 3.00
C ALA A 175 11.33 -3.76 1.72
N LYS A 176 10.59 -4.09 0.66
CA LYS A 176 10.56 -3.26 -0.55
C LYS A 176 9.75 -2.00 -0.28
N ILE A 177 10.40 -0.85 -0.31
CA ILE A 177 9.77 0.46 -0.09
C ILE A 177 9.75 1.23 -1.41
N MET A 178 8.58 1.76 -1.78
CA MET A 178 8.40 2.74 -2.86
C MET A 178 8.13 4.10 -2.24
N SER A 179 8.68 5.16 -2.81
CA SER A 179 8.52 6.54 -2.32
C SER A 179 7.64 7.35 -3.23
N THR A 180 6.71 8.11 -2.66
CA THR A 180 5.78 8.98 -3.37
C THR A 180 5.90 10.40 -2.85
N PHE A 181 6.12 11.34 -3.75
CA PHE A 181 6.03 12.76 -3.45
C PHE A 181 4.55 13.19 -3.50
N LEU A 182 4.02 13.66 -2.39
CA LEU A 182 2.64 14.16 -2.24
C LEU A 182 2.64 15.61 -1.73
N GLY A 183 3.42 16.49 -2.33
CA GLY A 183 3.38 17.92 -1.98
C GLY A 183 1.99 18.54 -2.11
N ALA A 184 1.20 18.04 -3.05
CA ALA A 184 -0.19 18.44 -3.28
C ALA A 184 -1.19 17.67 -2.39
N HIS A 185 -0.98 17.64 -1.08
CA HIS A 185 -1.89 17.02 -0.09
C HIS A 185 -2.86 18.03 0.53
N ALA A 186 -2.39 19.25 0.78
CA ALA A 186 -3.18 20.40 1.21
C ALA A 186 -2.41 21.67 0.87
N VAL A 187 -3.09 22.82 0.87
CA VAL A 187 -2.43 24.11 0.68
C VAL A 187 -1.78 24.59 1.98
N ALA A 188 -0.53 25.03 1.90
CA ALA A 188 0.20 25.55 3.04
C ALA A 188 -0.44 26.81 3.60
N ARG A 189 -0.31 27.02 4.94
CA ARG A 189 -0.82 28.23 5.60
C ARG A 189 -0.22 29.49 4.98
N GLY A 190 -1.09 30.48 4.75
CA GLY A 190 -0.67 31.80 4.24
C GLY A 190 -0.40 31.87 2.75
N MET A 191 -0.62 30.80 1.99
CA MET A 191 -0.51 30.79 0.53
C MET A 191 -1.90 30.66 -0.11
N THR A 192 -2.05 31.26 -1.30
CA THR A 192 -3.20 30.96 -2.16
C THR A 192 -2.99 29.62 -2.87
N GLN A 193 -4.08 29.02 -3.38
CA GLN A 193 -4.05 27.79 -4.16
C GLN A 193 -3.01 27.87 -5.29
N GLU A 194 -3.10 28.91 -6.13
CA GLU A 194 -2.19 29.07 -7.28
C GLU A 194 -0.73 29.27 -6.86
N GLN A 195 -0.47 30.04 -5.80
CA GLN A 195 0.90 30.21 -5.29
C GLN A 195 1.50 28.87 -4.82
N TYR A 196 0.68 28.03 -4.20
CA TYR A 196 1.15 26.75 -3.71
C TYR A 196 1.36 25.74 -4.84
N VAL A 197 0.45 25.70 -5.83
CA VAL A 197 0.64 24.89 -7.05
C VAL A 197 1.93 25.29 -7.78
N GLN A 198 2.18 26.60 -7.89
CA GLN A 198 3.39 27.11 -8.54
C GLN A 198 4.66 26.72 -7.76
N LEU A 199 4.64 26.80 -6.42
CA LEU A 199 5.73 26.32 -5.56
C LEU A 199 6.02 24.81 -5.77
N ILE A 200 4.97 23.98 -5.88
CA ILE A 200 5.13 22.56 -6.16
C ILE A 200 5.82 22.35 -7.52
N ILE A 201 5.37 23.05 -8.56
CA ILE A 201 5.85 22.87 -9.94
C ILE A 201 7.26 23.41 -10.12
N ASP A 202 7.54 24.62 -9.63
CA ASP A 202 8.79 25.32 -9.93
C ASP A 202 9.93 24.97 -8.99
N GLU A 203 9.62 24.57 -7.75
CA GLU A 203 10.64 24.36 -6.74
C GLU A 203 10.65 22.92 -6.21
N MET A 204 9.50 22.40 -5.73
CA MET A 204 9.49 21.09 -5.06
C MET A 204 9.78 19.95 -6.03
N ILE A 205 9.05 19.85 -7.14
CA ILE A 205 9.22 18.77 -8.12
C ILE A 205 10.64 18.73 -8.70
N PRO A 206 11.24 19.86 -9.15
CA PRO A 206 12.62 19.87 -9.63
C PRO A 206 13.63 19.42 -8.58
N GLU A 207 13.44 19.81 -7.31
CA GLU A 207 14.37 19.43 -6.25
C GLU A 207 14.25 17.95 -5.88
N VAL A 208 13.01 17.42 -5.76
CA VAL A 208 12.73 15.99 -5.57
C VAL A 208 13.34 15.16 -6.70
N GLY A 209 13.15 15.60 -7.95
CA GLY A 209 13.68 14.93 -9.14
C GLY A 209 15.21 14.95 -9.20
N ARG A 210 15.84 16.10 -8.92
CA ARG A 210 17.30 16.24 -8.90
C ARG A 210 17.96 15.32 -7.88
N GLN A 211 17.35 15.19 -6.69
CA GLN A 211 17.82 14.29 -5.65
C GLN A 211 17.35 12.83 -5.80
N ARG A 212 16.50 12.53 -6.77
CA ARG A 212 15.91 11.20 -7.02
C ARG A 212 15.27 10.61 -5.76
N LEU A 213 14.44 11.39 -5.08
CA LEU A 213 13.87 11.02 -3.79
C LEU A 213 12.53 10.29 -3.92
N ALA A 214 11.82 10.41 -5.05
CA ALA A 214 10.51 9.80 -5.24
C ALA A 214 10.45 8.97 -6.52
N ASP A 215 9.77 7.82 -6.44
CA ASP A 215 9.43 6.95 -7.57
C ASP A 215 8.13 7.42 -8.24
N PHE A 216 7.23 8.01 -7.45
CA PHE A 216 5.90 8.46 -7.86
C PHE A 216 5.64 9.90 -7.42
N VAL A 217 4.68 10.53 -8.10
CA VAL A 217 4.01 11.77 -7.68
C VAL A 217 2.54 11.46 -7.43
N ASP A 218 1.97 12.06 -6.40
CA ASP A 218 0.55 11.94 -6.07
C ASP A 218 -0.06 13.31 -5.81
N VAL A 219 -1.36 13.44 -6.06
CA VAL A 219 -2.13 14.68 -5.84
C VAL A 219 -3.46 14.31 -5.19
N PHE A 220 -3.85 15.03 -4.16
CA PHE A 220 -5.18 14.94 -3.60
C PHE A 220 -6.17 15.72 -4.47
N CYS A 221 -6.64 15.06 -5.53
CA CYS A 221 -7.57 15.62 -6.50
C CYS A 221 -9.01 15.42 -6.06
N ASP A 222 -9.51 16.30 -5.19
CA ASP A 222 -10.87 16.22 -4.69
C ASP A 222 -11.45 17.60 -4.35
N ARG A 223 -12.76 17.63 -4.11
CA ARG A 223 -13.48 18.85 -3.76
C ARG A 223 -12.90 19.51 -2.49
N GLY A 224 -12.46 20.75 -2.63
CA GLY A 224 -11.85 21.53 -1.54
C GLY A 224 -10.34 21.35 -1.40
N PHE A 225 -9.72 20.55 -2.29
CA PHE A 225 -8.28 20.33 -2.40
C PHE A 225 -7.78 20.78 -3.79
N PHE A 226 -7.22 19.89 -4.59
CA PHE A 226 -6.71 20.26 -5.91
C PHE A 226 -7.70 19.88 -7.01
N THR A 227 -7.87 20.78 -7.99
CA THR A 227 -8.73 20.55 -9.15
C THR A 227 -8.08 19.61 -10.16
N PRO A 228 -8.86 18.99 -11.08
CA PRO A 228 -8.28 18.21 -12.19
C PRO A 228 -7.31 18.97 -13.07
N GLU A 229 -7.52 20.28 -13.26
CA GLU A 229 -6.61 21.14 -14.05
C GLU A 229 -5.28 21.33 -13.34
N GLU A 230 -5.28 21.70 -12.07
CA GLU A 230 -4.08 21.83 -11.24
C GLU A 230 -3.34 20.51 -11.13
N THR A 231 -4.08 19.41 -10.94
CA THR A 231 -3.56 18.04 -10.94
C THR A 231 -2.83 17.74 -12.23
N GLY A 232 -3.44 18.01 -13.39
CA GLY A 232 -2.79 17.82 -14.70
C GLY A 232 -1.46 18.56 -14.81
N ARG A 233 -1.41 19.84 -14.41
CA ARG A 233 -0.18 20.66 -14.43
C ARG A 233 0.93 20.04 -13.55
N ILE A 234 0.58 19.59 -12.35
CA ILE A 234 1.52 18.95 -11.40
C ILE A 234 2.06 17.63 -11.98
N LEU A 235 1.18 16.79 -12.55
CA LEU A 235 1.58 15.50 -13.13
C LEU A 235 2.49 15.68 -14.35
N GLU A 236 2.20 16.66 -15.21
CA GLU A 236 3.04 16.99 -16.37
C GLU A 236 4.44 17.45 -15.95
N ALA A 237 4.52 18.32 -14.93
CA ALA A 237 5.80 18.75 -14.37
C ALA A 237 6.61 17.58 -13.81
N ALA A 238 5.95 16.67 -13.08
CA ALA A 238 6.60 15.51 -12.47
C ALA A 238 7.06 14.46 -13.49
N ALA A 239 6.32 14.31 -14.60
CA ALA A 239 6.68 13.40 -15.69
C ALA A 239 8.03 13.73 -16.32
N ALA A 240 8.41 15.01 -16.39
CA ALA A 240 9.71 15.47 -16.87
C ALA A 240 10.89 14.94 -16.03
N TRP A 241 10.63 14.54 -14.79
CA TRP A 241 11.60 13.96 -13.85
C TRP A 241 11.47 12.43 -13.71
N GLY A 242 10.60 11.80 -14.51
CA GLY A 242 10.41 10.35 -14.52
C GLY A 242 9.56 9.81 -13.37
N MET A 243 8.90 10.65 -12.58
CA MET A 243 7.96 10.25 -11.53
C MET A 243 6.63 9.82 -12.18
N ARG A 244 6.16 8.60 -11.87
CA ARG A 244 4.88 8.09 -12.38
C ARG A 244 3.73 8.61 -11.53
N PRO A 245 2.58 8.96 -12.13
CA PRO A 245 1.46 9.50 -11.38
C PRO A 245 0.69 8.44 -10.59
N LYS A 246 0.17 8.86 -9.44
CA LYS A 246 -0.88 8.25 -8.63
C LYS A 246 -1.82 9.38 -8.19
N ILE A 247 -3.06 9.07 -7.81
CA ILE A 247 -4.05 10.09 -7.45
C ILE A 247 -4.87 9.63 -6.25
N HIS A 248 -5.00 10.48 -5.21
CA HIS A 248 -6.14 10.40 -4.28
C HIS A 248 -7.35 10.95 -5.04
N ALA A 249 -8.34 10.12 -5.29
CA ALA A 249 -9.47 10.45 -6.16
C ALA A 249 -10.80 9.95 -5.58
N ASP A 250 -11.84 10.76 -5.78
CA ASP A 250 -13.21 10.40 -5.45
C ASP A 250 -13.38 9.93 -3.98
N GLU A 251 -12.63 10.50 -3.03
CA GLU A 251 -12.78 10.25 -1.60
C GLU A 251 -14.02 10.99 -1.06
N LEU A 252 -14.07 12.31 -1.23
CA LEU A 252 -15.12 13.18 -0.70
C LEU A 252 -16.22 13.45 -1.72
N ALA A 253 -15.86 13.49 -3.01
CA ALA A 253 -16.78 13.68 -4.12
C ALA A 253 -16.19 13.12 -5.41
N SER A 254 -17.06 12.77 -6.38
CA SER A 254 -16.61 12.48 -7.75
C SER A 254 -16.21 13.79 -8.43
N SER A 255 -14.94 14.17 -8.28
CA SER A 255 -14.39 15.49 -8.63
C SER A 255 -13.56 15.49 -9.91
N GLY A 256 -13.53 14.37 -10.66
CA GLY A 256 -12.75 14.22 -11.90
C GLY A 256 -11.31 13.70 -11.67
N GLY A 257 -10.94 13.32 -10.45
CA GLY A 257 -9.63 12.76 -10.12
C GLY A 257 -9.32 11.49 -10.91
N VAL A 258 -10.29 10.58 -11.06
CA VAL A 258 -10.13 9.37 -11.88
C VAL A 258 -9.91 9.71 -13.36
N VAL A 259 -10.65 10.68 -13.90
CA VAL A 259 -10.52 11.12 -15.31
C VAL A 259 -9.12 11.61 -15.58
N VAL A 260 -8.61 12.54 -14.76
CA VAL A 260 -7.26 13.11 -14.94
C VAL A 260 -6.19 12.05 -14.70
N GLY A 261 -6.39 11.13 -13.73
CA GLY A 261 -5.48 10.02 -13.49
C GLY A 261 -5.35 9.09 -14.69
N VAL A 262 -6.46 8.63 -15.25
CA VAL A 262 -6.46 7.78 -16.47
C VAL A 262 -5.84 8.53 -17.66
N LYS A 263 -6.20 9.81 -17.87
CA LYS A 263 -5.64 10.64 -18.94
C LYS A 263 -4.11 10.73 -18.88
N HIS A 264 -3.54 10.85 -17.69
CA HIS A 264 -2.09 10.96 -17.49
C HIS A 264 -1.40 9.61 -17.22
N GLY A 265 -2.09 8.48 -17.41
CA GLY A 265 -1.53 7.15 -17.25
C GLY A 265 -1.13 6.84 -15.80
N ALA A 266 -1.92 7.29 -14.84
CA ALA A 266 -1.67 7.01 -13.43
C ALA A 266 -1.59 5.51 -13.18
N LEU A 267 -0.64 5.10 -12.34
CA LEU A 267 -0.46 3.70 -11.97
C LEU A 267 -1.64 3.19 -11.13
N SER A 268 -2.13 4.05 -10.23
CA SER A 268 -3.37 3.82 -9.48
C SER A 268 -4.15 5.12 -9.24
N VAL A 269 -5.44 4.96 -9.00
CA VAL A 269 -6.33 5.95 -8.42
C VAL A 269 -6.88 5.35 -7.13
N ASP A 270 -6.66 6.05 -6.04
CA ASP A 270 -6.79 5.51 -4.70
C ASP A 270 -7.98 6.20 -3.98
N HIS A 271 -8.59 5.56 -2.97
CA HIS A 271 -9.81 5.92 -2.24
C HIS A 271 -11.10 5.42 -2.91
N LEU A 272 -11.75 6.22 -3.75
CA LEU A 272 -12.92 5.85 -4.54
C LEU A 272 -14.22 5.68 -3.73
N GLU A 273 -14.32 6.27 -2.53
CA GLU A 273 -15.53 6.20 -1.67
C GLU A 273 -16.74 6.82 -2.35
N SER A 274 -16.53 7.89 -3.12
CA SER A 274 -17.57 8.66 -3.83
C SER A 274 -17.68 8.33 -5.31
N MET A 275 -17.02 7.25 -5.79
CA MET A 275 -17.03 6.86 -7.19
C MET A 275 -18.43 6.58 -7.73
N THR A 276 -18.63 6.83 -9.02
CA THR A 276 -19.88 6.60 -9.76
C THR A 276 -19.75 5.43 -10.73
N GLU A 277 -20.83 5.06 -11.42
CA GLU A 277 -20.77 4.09 -12.51
C GLU A 277 -19.94 4.62 -13.70
N GLU A 278 -20.01 5.93 -13.96
CA GLU A 278 -19.21 6.59 -14.98
C GLU A 278 -17.71 6.44 -14.68
N THR A 279 -17.30 6.55 -13.40
CA THR A 279 -15.92 6.31 -12.96
C THR A 279 -15.44 4.89 -13.33
N ILE A 280 -16.31 3.87 -13.19
CA ILE A 280 -15.98 2.49 -13.57
C ILE A 280 -15.75 2.37 -15.09
N GLU A 281 -16.60 3.02 -15.91
CA GLU A 281 -16.45 3.00 -17.36
C GLU A 281 -15.16 3.73 -17.83
N ILE A 282 -14.78 4.81 -17.17
CA ILE A 282 -13.53 5.53 -17.44
C ILE A 282 -12.31 4.62 -17.18
N LEU A 283 -12.35 3.82 -16.11
CA LEU A 283 -11.29 2.86 -15.80
C LEU A 283 -11.23 1.68 -16.79
N ARG A 284 -12.34 1.37 -17.47
CA ARG A 284 -12.41 0.26 -18.42
C ARG A 284 -11.44 0.49 -19.59
N GLY A 285 -10.60 -0.50 -19.84
CA GLY A 285 -9.60 -0.43 -20.90
C GLY A 285 -8.33 0.37 -20.54
N SER A 286 -8.26 0.92 -19.31
CA SER A 286 -7.04 1.57 -18.82
C SER A 286 -6.09 0.58 -18.12
N GLU A 287 -4.85 1.00 -17.96
CA GLU A 287 -3.85 0.28 -17.16
C GLU A 287 -3.85 0.75 -15.69
N THR A 288 -4.66 1.74 -15.35
CA THR A 288 -4.76 2.33 -14.01
C THR A 288 -5.45 1.35 -13.05
N MET A 289 -4.83 1.10 -11.90
CA MET A 289 -5.39 0.23 -10.86
C MET A 289 -6.29 1.03 -9.92
N PRO A 290 -7.60 0.75 -9.84
CA PRO A 290 -8.42 1.27 -8.77
C PRO A 290 -8.02 0.63 -7.44
N THR A 291 -7.73 1.44 -6.43
CA THR A 291 -7.28 1.00 -5.10
C THR A 291 -8.24 1.49 -4.03
N ALA A 292 -8.93 0.57 -3.38
CA ALA A 292 -9.86 0.91 -2.30
C ALA A 292 -9.16 0.92 -0.94
N LEU A 293 -9.56 1.87 -0.06
CA LEU A 293 -8.98 2.09 1.26
C LEU A 293 -10.05 1.87 2.36
N PRO A 294 -10.46 0.61 2.60
CA PRO A 294 -11.61 0.33 3.46
C PRO A 294 -11.36 0.69 4.93
N GLY A 295 -10.11 0.87 5.35
CA GLY A 295 -9.74 1.36 6.67
C GLY A 295 -10.19 2.79 6.90
N THR A 296 -10.03 3.66 5.90
CA THR A 296 -10.44 5.06 5.93
C THR A 296 -11.96 5.18 6.03
N SER A 297 -12.70 4.50 5.14
CA SER A 297 -14.16 4.47 5.20
C SER A 297 -14.68 3.99 6.55
N PHE A 298 -14.05 2.95 7.11
CA PHE A 298 -14.41 2.39 8.42
C PHE A 298 -14.14 3.38 9.56
N PHE A 299 -12.95 3.96 9.63
CA PHE A 299 -12.54 4.83 10.73
C PHE A 299 -13.28 6.18 10.72
N LEU A 300 -13.53 6.72 9.52
CA LEU A 300 -14.23 7.99 9.34
C LEU A 300 -15.76 7.84 9.25
N ASN A 301 -16.27 6.59 9.24
CA ASN A 301 -17.69 6.27 9.03
C ASN A 301 -18.24 6.87 7.72
N MET A 302 -17.45 6.74 6.65
CA MET A 302 -17.78 7.19 5.29
C MET A 302 -18.42 6.06 4.46
N PRO A 303 -19.01 6.38 3.29
CA PRO A 303 -19.35 5.38 2.29
C PRO A 303 -18.15 4.53 1.91
N ASN A 304 -18.38 3.33 1.36
CA ASN A 304 -17.31 2.45 0.91
C ASN A 304 -17.19 2.50 -0.60
N ALA A 305 -15.97 2.35 -1.11
CA ALA A 305 -15.71 2.17 -2.53
C ALA A 305 -16.50 1.00 -3.11
N LYS A 306 -16.98 1.12 -4.36
CA LYS A 306 -17.81 0.11 -5.04
C LYS A 306 -16.99 -1.05 -5.62
N ALA A 307 -16.05 -1.60 -4.85
CA ALA A 307 -15.08 -2.59 -5.33
C ALA A 307 -15.73 -3.86 -5.92
N ARG A 308 -16.87 -4.32 -5.39
CA ARG A 308 -17.64 -5.42 -5.99
C ARG A 308 -18.06 -5.11 -7.42
N GLN A 309 -18.57 -3.89 -7.67
CA GLN A 309 -19.00 -3.45 -8.99
C GLN A 309 -17.81 -3.34 -9.96
N ILE A 310 -16.64 -2.92 -9.49
CA ILE A 310 -15.39 -2.88 -10.28
C ILE A 310 -15.04 -4.28 -10.77
N ILE A 311 -15.04 -5.29 -9.88
CA ILE A 311 -14.71 -6.68 -10.25
C ILE A 311 -15.77 -7.25 -11.19
N ASP A 312 -17.07 -7.00 -10.94
CA ASP A 312 -18.16 -7.48 -11.78
C ASP A 312 -18.15 -6.83 -13.18
N ALA A 313 -17.59 -5.61 -13.28
CA ALA A 313 -17.32 -4.94 -14.56
C ALA A 313 -16.11 -5.52 -15.33
N GLY A 314 -15.44 -6.54 -14.78
CA GLY A 314 -14.29 -7.20 -15.40
C GLY A 314 -12.94 -6.54 -15.10
N LEU A 315 -12.89 -5.58 -14.18
CA LEU A 315 -11.66 -4.86 -13.79
C LEU A 315 -10.97 -5.54 -12.59
N GLY A 316 -9.71 -5.19 -12.36
CA GLY A 316 -8.99 -5.50 -11.12
C GLY A 316 -9.22 -4.43 -10.07
N VAL A 317 -9.02 -4.79 -8.81
CA VAL A 317 -8.98 -3.85 -7.69
C VAL A 317 -7.82 -4.20 -6.78
N ALA A 318 -7.15 -3.19 -6.24
CA ALA A 318 -6.22 -3.34 -5.12
C ALA A 318 -6.88 -2.83 -3.82
N VAL A 319 -6.37 -3.26 -2.68
CA VAL A 319 -6.70 -2.70 -1.37
C VAL A 319 -5.42 -2.33 -0.62
N ALA A 320 -5.47 -1.23 0.11
CA ALA A 320 -4.35 -0.74 0.89
C ALA A 320 -4.81 -0.20 2.24
N SER A 321 -3.86 0.03 3.15
CA SER A 321 -4.19 0.39 4.53
C SER A 321 -4.54 1.86 4.71
N ASP A 322 -3.94 2.74 3.92
CA ASP A 322 -3.93 4.18 4.17
C ASP A 322 -3.39 4.52 5.58
N TYR A 323 -2.36 3.79 6.04
CA TYR A 323 -1.83 4.00 7.38
C TYR A 323 -1.33 5.44 7.57
N ASN A 324 -2.11 6.24 8.26
CA ASN A 324 -1.85 7.65 8.55
C ASN A 324 -2.44 8.04 9.92
N PRO A 325 -2.07 9.20 10.49
CA PRO A 325 -2.53 9.56 11.83
C PRO A 325 -3.99 10.04 11.90
N GLY A 326 -4.63 10.36 10.77
CA GLY A 326 -5.92 11.06 10.74
C GLY A 326 -7.12 10.23 10.39
N SER A 327 -6.97 9.34 9.42
CA SER A 327 -8.06 8.55 8.83
C SER A 327 -7.91 7.05 9.02
N THR A 328 -6.68 6.54 9.23
CA THR A 328 -6.45 5.10 9.48
C THR A 328 -5.18 4.90 10.29
N PRO A 329 -5.21 4.94 11.63
CA PRO A 329 -4.00 4.77 12.44
C PRO A 329 -3.59 3.29 12.59
N SER A 330 -3.65 2.51 11.52
CA SER A 330 -3.32 1.08 11.47
C SER A 330 -2.89 0.63 10.09
N GLY A 331 -1.74 -0.06 9.99
CA GLY A 331 -1.26 -0.72 8.77
C GLY A 331 -1.50 -2.24 8.76
N ASP A 332 -2.52 -2.74 9.46
CA ASP A 332 -2.82 -4.18 9.52
C ASP A 332 -3.55 -4.65 8.25
N MET A 333 -2.79 -5.14 7.26
CA MET A 333 -3.34 -5.62 5.98
C MET A 333 -4.28 -6.80 6.12
N LYS A 334 -4.17 -7.62 7.17
CA LYS A 334 -5.15 -8.65 7.48
C LYS A 334 -6.50 -8.03 7.86
N PHE A 335 -6.49 -6.96 8.64
CA PHE A 335 -7.71 -6.23 8.97
C PHE A 335 -8.29 -5.52 7.73
N VAL A 336 -7.44 -4.93 6.88
CA VAL A 336 -7.86 -4.37 5.57
C VAL A 336 -8.56 -5.44 4.73
N MET A 337 -7.99 -6.65 4.64
CA MET A 337 -8.62 -7.79 3.94
C MET A 337 -9.98 -8.15 4.55
N SER A 338 -10.12 -8.12 5.86
CA SER A 338 -11.40 -8.38 6.55
C SER A 338 -12.44 -7.32 6.21
N LEU A 339 -12.06 -6.04 6.21
CA LEU A 339 -12.93 -4.94 5.79
C LEU A 339 -13.30 -5.06 4.31
N ALA A 340 -12.37 -5.46 3.44
CA ALA A 340 -12.65 -5.70 2.03
C ALA A 340 -13.73 -6.78 1.85
N CYS A 341 -13.67 -7.86 2.62
CA CYS A 341 -14.72 -8.89 2.59
C CYS A 341 -16.06 -8.37 3.14
N ILE A 342 -16.06 -7.75 4.31
CA ILE A 342 -17.28 -7.38 5.04
C ILE A 342 -17.96 -6.14 4.41
N LYS A 343 -17.19 -5.12 4.08
CA LYS A 343 -17.69 -3.82 3.64
C LYS A 343 -17.73 -3.68 2.11
N LEU A 344 -16.71 -4.17 1.41
CA LEU A 344 -16.63 -4.05 -0.05
C LEU A 344 -17.21 -5.27 -0.77
N ARG A 345 -17.63 -6.32 -0.05
CA ARG A 345 -18.23 -7.55 -0.58
C ARG A 345 -17.30 -8.35 -1.49
N LEU A 346 -16.00 -8.30 -1.25
CA LEU A 346 -15.04 -9.16 -1.90
C LEU A 346 -15.06 -10.55 -1.27
N LEU A 347 -14.94 -11.60 -2.11
CA LEU A 347 -14.67 -12.94 -1.60
C LEU A 347 -13.25 -13.00 -0.99
N PRO A 348 -12.96 -13.91 -0.04
CA PRO A 348 -11.63 -14.02 0.56
C PRO A 348 -10.48 -14.09 -0.44
N ASN A 349 -10.61 -14.89 -1.51
CA ASN A 349 -9.59 -14.98 -2.55
C ASN A 349 -9.43 -13.66 -3.33
N GLU A 350 -10.52 -12.95 -3.62
CA GLU A 350 -10.47 -11.65 -4.28
C GLU A 350 -9.76 -10.62 -3.41
N ALA A 351 -10.09 -10.57 -2.11
CA ALA A 351 -9.46 -9.68 -1.15
C ALA A 351 -7.97 -10.00 -0.94
N PHE A 352 -7.61 -11.30 -0.94
CA PHE A 352 -6.21 -11.74 -0.88
C PHE A 352 -5.42 -11.25 -2.11
N ASN A 353 -5.94 -11.47 -3.32
CA ASN A 353 -5.29 -11.02 -4.55
C ASN A 353 -5.23 -9.49 -4.64
N ALA A 354 -6.25 -8.78 -4.12
CA ALA A 354 -6.25 -7.32 -4.03
C ALA A 354 -5.13 -6.79 -3.09
N ALA A 355 -4.85 -7.49 -2.00
CA ALA A 355 -3.82 -7.13 -1.01
C ALA A 355 -2.41 -7.65 -1.34
N THR A 356 -2.25 -8.44 -2.39
CA THR A 356 -0.98 -9.06 -2.80
C THR A 356 -0.60 -8.66 -4.22
N ILE A 357 -0.98 -9.44 -5.24
CA ILE A 357 -0.55 -9.22 -6.63
C ILE A 357 -1.03 -7.87 -7.19
N ASN A 358 -2.28 -7.46 -6.92
CA ASN A 358 -2.80 -6.19 -7.40
C ASN A 358 -2.25 -5.00 -6.59
N GLY A 359 -2.01 -5.15 -5.28
CA GLY A 359 -1.26 -4.18 -4.49
C GLY A 359 0.17 -3.99 -5.02
N ALA A 360 0.85 -5.08 -5.39
CA ALA A 360 2.16 -5.00 -6.03
C ALA A 360 2.09 -4.29 -7.40
N TYR A 361 1.04 -4.54 -8.19
CA TYR A 361 0.83 -3.83 -9.46
C TYR A 361 0.63 -2.33 -9.24
N ALA A 362 -0.18 -1.93 -8.27
CA ALA A 362 -0.43 -0.52 -7.92
C ALA A 362 0.84 0.23 -7.47
N MET A 363 1.92 -0.49 -7.19
CA MET A 363 3.27 0.04 -6.92
C MET A 363 4.26 -0.19 -8.08
N GLY A 364 3.84 -0.76 -9.21
CA GLY A 364 4.72 -1.13 -10.32
C GLY A 364 5.71 -2.24 -9.99
N GLN A 365 5.45 -3.06 -8.96
CA GLN A 365 6.35 -4.07 -8.44
C GLN A 365 5.89 -5.51 -8.69
N SER A 366 4.80 -5.75 -9.42
CA SER A 366 4.23 -7.09 -9.62
C SER A 366 5.10 -8.06 -10.42
N LYS A 367 6.12 -7.56 -11.12
CA LYS A 367 7.14 -8.42 -11.75
C LYS A 367 7.97 -9.19 -10.73
N ASP A 368 8.22 -8.59 -9.57
CA ASP A 368 9.12 -9.13 -8.55
C ASP A 368 8.42 -9.50 -7.23
N TYR A 369 7.19 -9.00 -6.96
CA TYR A 369 6.48 -9.18 -5.70
C TYR A 369 5.02 -9.56 -5.91
N GLY A 370 4.30 -9.86 -4.82
CA GLY A 370 2.85 -10.04 -4.77
C GLY A 370 2.36 -11.47 -5.09
N SER A 371 3.23 -12.39 -5.50
CA SER A 371 2.91 -13.80 -5.66
C SER A 371 4.16 -14.68 -5.50
N ILE A 372 3.96 -15.98 -5.28
CA ILE A 372 5.05 -16.96 -5.22
C ILE A 372 5.23 -17.55 -6.61
N ALA A 373 6.22 -17.05 -7.32
CA ALA A 373 6.58 -17.53 -8.66
C ALA A 373 8.09 -17.62 -8.80
N LYS A 374 8.56 -18.59 -9.58
CA LYS A 374 9.99 -18.77 -9.83
C LYS A 374 10.62 -17.48 -10.34
N GLY A 375 11.71 -17.06 -9.70
CA GLY A 375 12.48 -15.86 -10.04
C GLY A 375 11.99 -14.57 -9.35
N LYS A 376 10.79 -14.51 -8.76
CA LYS A 376 10.38 -13.38 -7.94
C LYS A 376 11.14 -13.32 -6.61
N VAL A 377 11.21 -12.15 -6.01
CA VAL A 377 11.85 -11.93 -4.70
C VAL A 377 11.10 -12.70 -3.62
N ALA A 378 11.82 -13.43 -2.80
CA ALA A 378 11.24 -14.28 -1.77
C ALA A 378 10.82 -13.47 -0.54
N ASN A 379 9.72 -12.73 -0.70
CA ASN A 379 9.00 -12.03 0.36
C ASN A 379 7.72 -12.80 0.66
N PHE A 380 7.66 -13.45 1.83
CA PHE A 380 6.51 -14.26 2.25
C PHE A 380 6.40 -14.30 3.76
N TYR A 381 5.25 -14.74 4.25
CA TYR A 381 5.08 -15.04 5.66
C TYR A 381 4.52 -16.46 5.85
N ILE A 382 4.81 -17.03 7.00
CA ILE A 382 4.33 -18.32 7.46
C ILE A 382 3.29 -18.06 8.54
N THR A 383 2.14 -18.68 8.44
CA THR A 383 1.10 -18.56 9.46
C THR A 383 1.31 -19.57 10.58
N LYS A 384 0.70 -19.32 11.75
CA LYS A 384 0.34 -20.40 12.66
C LYS A 384 -0.58 -21.39 11.94
N PRO A 385 -0.73 -22.63 12.38
CA PRO A 385 -1.71 -23.54 11.79
C PRO A 385 -3.12 -22.93 11.80
N ILE A 386 -3.69 -22.71 10.61
CA ILE A 386 -5.03 -22.16 10.38
C ILE A 386 -5.78 -23.07 9.40
N PRO A 387 -7.11 -23.17 9.45
CA PRO A 387 -7.85 -24.15 8.65
C PRO A 387 -7.83 -23.89 7.13
N SER A 388 -7.86 -22.64 6.71
CA SER A 388 -7.93 -22.26 5.28
C SER A 388 -7.55 -20.79 5.06
N LEU A 389 -7.47 -20.35 3.78
CA LEU A 389 -7.28 -18.95 3.42
C LEU A 389 -8.45 -18.08 3.91
N ASP A 390 -9.68 -18.64 3.91
CA ASP A 390 -10.89 -17.93 4.35
C ASP A 390 -10.85 -17.56 5.84
N PHE A 391 -10.08 -18.32 6.64
CA PHE A 391 -9.90 -18.03 8.06
C PHE A 391 -9.20 -16.70 8.30
N ILE A 392 -8.38 -16.22 7.36
CA ILE A 392 -7.61 -14.98 7.51
C ILE A 392 -8.54 -13.78 7.73
N PRO A 393 -9.49 -13.45 6.80
CA PRO A 393 -10.41 -12.34 7.01
C PRO A 393 -11.48 -12.64 8.07
N TYR A 394 -11.85 -13.91 8.27
CA TYR A 394 -12.82 -14.30 9.28
C TYR A 394 -12.33 -14.00 10.71
N ALA A 395 -11.09 -14.36 11.00
CA ALA A 395 -10.48 -14.18 12.33
C ALA A 395 -9.74 -12.83 12.45
N TYR A 396 -10.42 -11.74 12.13
CA TYR A 396 -9.86 -10.39 11.88
C TYR A 396 -8.94 -9.82 12.98
N THR A 397 -9.11 -10.21 14.26
CA THR A 397 -8.23 -9.77 15.36
C THR A 397 -7.19 -10.81 15.79
N THR A 398 -7.32 -12.08 15.36
CA THR A 398 -6.43 -13.16 15.79
C THR A 398 -5.05 -12.99 15.13
N PRO A 399 -3.94 -12.92 15.89
CA PRO A 399 -2.60 -12.90 15.31
C PRO A 399 -2.28 -14.25 14.66
N ILE A 400 -2.17 -14.25 13.33
CA ILE A 400 -1.93 -15.47 12.55
C ILE A 400 -0.50 -15.63 12.06
N VAL A 401 0.27 -14.53 11.93
CA VAL A 401 1.65 -14.57 11.44
C VAL A 401 2.55 -15.23 12.49
N ASN A 402 3.33 -16.23 12.08
CA ASN A 402 4.31 -16.94 12.89
C ASN A 402 5.73 -16.51 12.51
N LYS A 403 6.06 -16.49 11.20
CA LYS A 403 7.39 -16.12 10.70
C LYS A 403 7.24 -15.23 9.47
N VAL A 404 8.19 -14.34 9.27
CA VAL A 404 8.28 -13.47 8.07
C VAL A 404 9.65 -13.66 7.43
N VAL A 405 9.66 -13.81 6.11
CA VAL A 405 10.88 -13.91 5.30
C VAL A 405 10.86 -12.80 4.27
N LEU A 406 11.90 -11.98 4.24
CA LEU A 406 12.07 -10.88 3.28
C LEU A 406 13.42 -11.02 2.59
N GLY A 407 13.41 -10.95 1.24
CA GLY A 407 14.60 -11.17 0.44
C GLY A 407 15.26 -12.52 0.70
N GLY A 408 14.45 -13.54 1.04
CA GLY A 408 14.92 -14.88 1.37
C GLY A 408 15.54 -15.04 2.77
N LYS A 409 15.48 -14.03 3.62
CA LYS A 409 16.03 -14.06 4.99
C LYS A 409 14.91 -14.04 6.02
N LEU A 410 14.98 -14.96 6.97
CA LEU A 410 14.09 -14.98 8.13
C LEU A 410 14.29 -13.71 8.96
N GLN A 411 13.20 -13.05 9.32
CA GLN A 411 13.25 -11.83 10.13
C GLN A 411 13.17 -12.18 11.62
N ASN A 412 14.05 -11.56 12.42
CA ASN A 412 14.01 -11.61 13.87
C ASN A 412 12.97 -10.58 14.35
N LEU A 413 11.75 -11.00 14.62
CA LEU A 413 10.60 -10.13 14.91
C LEU A 413 10.24 -10.10 16.40
#